data_da3b3c434767fcc12d8ef740ac73fd37
#
_entry.id   da3b3c434767fcc12d8ef740ac73fd37
#
_cell.length_a   1.000
_cell.length_b   1.000
_cell.length_c   1.000
_cell.angle_alpha   90.00
_cell.angle_beta   90.00
_cell.angle_gamma   90.00
#
_symmetry.space_group_name_H-M   'P 1'
#
loop_
_entity.id
_entity.type
_entity.pdbx_description
1 polymer ?
#
loop_
_entity_poly.entity_id
_entity_poly.type
_entity_poly.pdbx_seq_one_letter_code
_entity_poly.pdbx_strand_id
1 'polypeptide(L)'
;AKARGLDVVVYAPHFTRLPEIRERAARFSDDDLLVVPGREVFTGNWRHRRHILAIGLTDPVPDFITLDGALAAFAAQEAAVLVPHPEFLNVSLTAEEIAANRDRIHAVETHNFKALPRQNRRARSVVVDSDLPAFGSSYAHLRGSVGEVWTTFDRRIESESDLVDALRDGAPRRVYHRGGAAHRTRGLAEFAHLGYENSWKKIDRLFLSGTEPTHPDHVAYGGEFDAVSEY
;
A
#
# COMPACT_ATOMS: atom_id res chain seq x y z
N ALA A 1 -5.67 -13.63 9.70
CA ALA A 1 -4.89 -14.12 8.56
C ALA A 1 -4.90 -15.66 8.52
N LYS A 2 -4.28 -16.37 9.47
CA LYS A 2 -4.17 -17.85 9.50
C LYS A 2 -5.51 -18.57 9.26
N ALA A 3 -6.58 -18.20 9.98
CA ALA A 3 -7.91 -18.80 9.82
C ALA A 3 -8.52 -18.57 8.41
N ARG A 4 -7.89 -17.78 7.58
CA ARG A 4 -8.25 -17.51 6.17
C ARG A 4 -7.31 -18.22 5.18
N GLY A 5 -6.29 -18.92 5.66
CA GLY A 5 -5.29 -19.61 4.86
C GLY A 5 -4.29 -18.70 4.19
N LEU A 6 -3.96 -17.57 4.84
CA LEU A 6 -2.90 -16.68 4.39
C LEU A 6 -1.58 -17.07 5.07
N ASP A 7 -0.53 -17.24 4.29
CA ASP A 7 0.84 -17.50 4.74
C ASP A 7 1.62 -16.20 4.97
N VAL A 8 1.27 -15.15 4.20
CA VAL A 8 1.93 -13.85 4.25
C VAL A 8 0.91 -12.72 4.37
N VAL A 9 1.21 -11.72 5.19
CA VAL A 9 0.44 -10.46 5.30
C VAL A 9 1.39 -9.28 5.23
N VAL A 10 1.15 -8.34 4.34
CA VAL A 10 1.83 -7.05 4.36
C VAL A 10 1.11 -6.11 5.32
N TYR A 11 1.83 -5.60 6.31
CA TYR A 11 1.36 -4.63 7.26
C TYR A 11 1.85 -3.24 6.89
N ALA A 12 0.98 -2.41 6.32
CA ALA A 12 1.31 -1.08 5.77
C ALA A 12 0.35 0.00 6.31
N PRO A 13 0.45 0.39 7.59
CA PRO A 13 -0.40 1.42 8.16
C PRO A 13 0.00 2.81 7.65
N HIS A 14 -1.00 3.71 7.56
CA HIS A 14 -0.76 5.11 7.26
C HIS A 14 -0.12 5.87 8.44
N PHE A 15 0.67 6.90 8.14
CA PHE A 15 1.24 7.84 9.11
C PHE A 15 1.96 7.16 10.29
N THR A 16 2.59 6.03 10.02
CA THR A 16 3.38 5.28 10.99
C THR A 16 4.81 5.16 10.48
N ARG A 17 5.79 5.46 11.31
CA ARG A 17 7.21 5.37 10.91
C ARG A 17 7.63 3.93 10.72
N LEU A 18 8.57 3.72 9.81
CA LEU A 18 9.05 2.39 9.44
C LEU A 18 9.55 1.55 10.64
N PRO A 19 10.31 2.07 11.63
CA PRO A 19 10.73 1.29 12.78
C PRO A 19 9.56 0.69 13.58
N GLU A 20 8.47 1.45 13.76
CA GLU A 20 7.27 0.98 14.45
C GLU A 20 6.51 -0.08 13.64
N ILE A 21 6.50 0.06 12.31
CA ILE A 21 5.92 -0.94 11.39
C ILE A 21 6.70 -2.25 11.49
N ARG A 22 8.03 -2.19 11.47
CA ARG A 22 8.92 -3.34 11.58
C ARG A 22 8.77 -4.06 12.92
N GLU A 23 8.75 -3.32 14.03
CA GLU A 23 8.52 -3.88 15.36
C GLU A 23 7.20 -4.65 15.43
N ARG A 24 6.11 -4.04 14.92
CA ARG A 24 4.80 -4.69 14.91
C ARG A 24 4.75 -5.90 13.98
N ALA A 25 5.34 -5.81 12.80
CA ALA A 25 5.41 -6.94 11.87
C ALA A 25 6.15 -8.13 12.51
N ALA A 26 7.31 -7.90 13.10
CA ALA A 26 8.08 -8.93 13.80
C ALA A 26 7.30 -9.55 14.96
N ARG A 27 6.57 -8.75 15.73
CA ARG A 27 5.76 -9.22 16.87
C ARG A 27 4.64 -10.18 16.47
N PHE A 28 4.09 -10.03 15.27
CA PHE A 28 2.94 -10.81 14.79
C PHE A 28 3.32 -11.89 13.77
N SER A 29 4.60 -11.99 13.42
CA SER A 29 5.13 -13.12 12.66
C SER A 29 5.39 -14.32 13.56
N ASP A 30 5.12 -15.51 13.03
CA ASP A 30 5.44 -16.81 13.66
C ASP A 30 5.61 -17.88 12.57
N ASP A 31 5.74 -19.15 12.96
CA ASP A 31 6.01 -20.29 12.05
C ASP A 31 4.91 -20.50 10.98
N ASP A 32 3.69 -20.02 11.22
CA ASP A 32 2.54 -20.22 10.33
C ASP A 32 2.15 -18.93 9.56
N LEU A 33 2.71 -17.77 9.90
CA LEU A 33 2.35 -16.49 9.30
C LEU A 33 3.54 -15.55 9.29
N LEU A 34 4.00 -15.20 8.10
CA LEU A 34 4.94 -14.11 7.89
C LEU A 34 4.18 -12.77 7.81
N VAL A 35 4.52 -11.82 8.67
CA VAL A 35 4.04 -10.44 8.55
C VAL A 35 5.17 -9.56 8.02
N VAL A 36 5.01 -9.08 6.79
CA VAL A 36 6.00 -8.26 6.10
C VAL A 36 5.70 -6.78 6.35
N PRO A 37 6.70 -5.97 6.76
CA PRO A 37 6.52 -4.53 6.87
C PRO A 37 6.38 -3.91 5.48
N GLY A 38 5.35 -3.09 5.30
CA GLY A 38 5.14 -2.26 4.11
C GLY A 38 4.93 -0.82 4.50
N ARG A 39 5.20 0.10 3.58
CA ARG A 39 4.97 1.51 3.79
C ARG A 39 4.14 2.09 2.66
N GLU A 40 2.91 2.49 2.94
CA GLU A 40 2.10 3.26 2.02
C GLU A 40 2.39 4.74 2.26
N VAL A 41 3.08 5.36 1.31
CA VAL A 41 3.51 6.76 1.36
C VAL A 41 2.50 7.65 0.64
N PHE A 42 2.14 8.77 1.26
CA PHE A 42 1.39 9.84 0.62
C PHE A 42 2.36 10.80 -0.06
N THR A 43 2.44 10.77 -1.36
CA THR A 43 3.21 11.74 -2.14
C THR A 43 2.36 12.96 -2.49
N GLY A 44 2.99 14.10 -2.71
CA GLY A 44 2.31 15.36 -2.98
C GLY A 44 1.74 16.02 -1.73
N ASN A 45 1.09 17.16 -1.92
CA ASN A 45 0.48 17.92 -0.82
C ASN A 45 -0.93 17.41 -0.47
N TRP A 46 -1.51 17.95 0.58
CA TRP A 46 -2.85 17.56 1.07
C TRP A 46 -3.98 17.63 0.02
N ARG A 47 -3.84 18.42 -1.02
CA ARG A 47 -4.87 18.59 -2.06
C ARG A 47 -4.67 17.64 -3.24
N HIS A 48 -3.41 17.28 -3.54
CA HIS A 48 -3.02 16.48 -4.71
C HIS A 48 -2.17 15.27 -4.32
N ARG A 49 -2.52 14.63 -3.20
CA ARG A 49 -1.80 13.47 -2.71
C ARG A 49 -2.05 12.23 -3.55
N ARG A 50 -1.00 11.41 -3.69
CA ARG A 50 -1.03 10.10 -4.31
C ARG A 50 -0.49 9.05 -3.35
N HIS A 51 -1.09 7.89 -3.34
CA HIS A 51 -0.62 6.77 -2.55
C HIS A 51 0.28 5.87 -3.38
N ILE A 52 1.41 5.49 -2.80
CA ILE A 52 2.32 4.50 -3.36
C ILE A 52 2.82 3.59 -2.25
N LEU A 53 2.86 2.28 -2.50
CA LEU A 53 3.24 1.28 -1.52
C LEU A 53 4.64 0.77 -1.81
N ALA A 54 5.51 0.78 -0.80
CA ALA A 54 6.83 0.18 -0.86
C ALA A 54 6.95 -0.99 0.13
N ILE A 55 7.64 -2.06 -0.28
CA ILE A 55 7.98 -3.23 0.53
C ILE A 55 9.48 -3.45 0.43
N GLY A 56 10.15 -3.72 1.54
CA GLY A 56 11.61 -3.91 1.60
C GLY A 56 12.39 -2.64 1.93
N LEU A 57 11.74 -1.59 2.45
CA LEU A 57 12.45 -0.40 2.91
C LEU A 57 13.29 -0.71 4.14
N THR A 58 14.55 -0.29 4.14
CA THR A 58 15.48 -0.32 5.30
C THR A 58 15.46 0.97 6.08
N ASP A 59 15.34 2.09 5.38
CA ASP A 59 15.34 3.43 5.93
C ASP A 59 13.98 4.11 5.81
N PRO A 60 13.60 4.95 6.78
CA PRO A 60 12.32 5.63 6.76
C PRO A 60 12.18 6.61 5.59
N VAL A 61 11.03 6.58 4.93
CA VAL A 61 10.65 7.56 3.89
C VAL A 61 9.42 8.33 4.38
N PRO A 62 9.44 9.68 4.37
CA PRO A 62 8.32 10.48 4.84
C PRO A 62 7.14 10.50 3.87
N ASP A 63 5.99 10.97 4.36
CA ASP A 63 4.87 11.41 3.54
C ASP A 63 5.12 12.82 3.02
N PHE A 64 4.28 13.32 2.12
CA PHE A 64 4.29 14.70 1.60
C PHE A 64 5.58 15.11 0.88
N ILE A 65 6.19 14.16 0.21
CA ILE A 65 7.28 14.40 -0.75
C ILE A 65 6.78 14.20 -2.17
N THR A 66 7.51 14.69 -3.16
CA THR A 66 7.18 14.47 -4.57
C THR A 66 7.12 12.98 -4.91
N LEU A 67 6.32 12.59 -5.89
CA LEU A 67 6.30 11.21 -6.39
C LEU A 67 7.68 10.76 -6.85
N ASP A 68 8.42 11.64 -7.54
CA ASP A 68 9.78 11.36 -7.98
C ASP A 68 10.75 11.16 -6.82
N GLY A 69 10.64 11.98 -5.76
CA GLY A 69 11.43 11.84 -4.54
C GLY A 69 11.16 10.50 -3.84
N ALA A 70 9.89 10.11 -3.71
CA ALA A 70 9.52 8.82 -3.14
C ALA A 70 10.07 7.64 -3.97
N LEU A 71 9.87 7.68 -5.29
CA LEU A 71 10.36 6.63 -6.19
C LEU A 71 11.89 6.54 -6.20
N ALA A 72 12.59 7.66 -6.09
CA ALA A 72 14.06 7.68 -5.97
C ALA A 72 14.53 7.04 -4.65
N ALA A 73 13.89 7.41 -3.53
CA ALA A 73 14.19 6.83 -2.22
C ALA A 73 13.91 5.32 -2.15
N PHE A 74 12.86 4.85 -2.82
CA PHE A 74 12.55 3.42 -2.91
C PHE A 74 13.56 2.66 -3.78
N ALA A 75 13.97 3.25 -4.90
CA ALA A 75 14.97 2.66 -5.79
C ALA A 75 16.33 2.54 -5.12
N ALA A 76 16.76 3.56 -4.36
CA ALA A 76 18.02 3.55 -3.60
C ALA A 76 18.07 2.43 -2.55
N GLN A 77 16.91 1.97 -2.08
CA GLN A 77 16.77 0.89 -1.10
C GLN A 77 16.38 -0.45 -1.73
N GLU A 78 16.34 -0.54 -3.06
CA GLU A 78 15.93 -1.74 -3.81
C GLU A 78 14.54 -2.27 -3.41
N ALA A 79 13.66 -1.40 -2.91
CA ALA A 79 12.33 -1.77 -2.49
C ALA A 79 11.42 -2.16 -3.67
N ALA A 80 10.48 -3.07 -3.44
CA ALA A 80 9.41 -3.33 -4.39
C ALA A 80 8.36 -2.22 -4.31
N VAL A 81 8.01 -1.63 -5.46
CA VAL A 81 7.07 -0.51 -5.58
C VAL A 81 5.76 -0.98 -6.18
N LEU A 82 4.67 -0.75 -5.48
CA LEU A 82 3.33 -1.17 -5.89
C LEU A 82 2.38 0.03 -5.93
N VAL A 83 1.47 0.04 -6.89
CA VAL A 83 0.41 1.04 -6.98
C VAL A 83 -0.89 0.46 -6.42
N PRO A 84 -1.29 0.87 -5.21
CA PRO A 84 -2.57 0.48 -4.64
C PRO A 84 -3.72 1.23 -5.34
N HIS A 85 -4.89 0.63 -5.41
CA HIS A 85 -6.16 1.21 -5.87
C HIS A 85 -6.04 2.29 -6.98
N PRO A 86 -5.44 1.98 -8.15
CA PRO A 86 -5.23 2.96 -9.21
C PRO A 86 -6.56 3.61 -9.64
N GLU A 87 -6.52 4.88 -10.01
CA GLU A 87 -7.71 5.63 -10.44
C GLU A 87 -8.85 5.72 -9.39
N PHE A 88 -8.51 5.53 -8.10
CA PHE A 88 -9.49 5.61 -7.02
C PHE A 88 -9.55 7.02 -6.42
N LEU A 89 -10.63 7.75 -6.72
CA LEU A 89 -10.83 9.13 -6.27
C LEU A 89 -9.64 10.04 -6.65
N ASN A 90 -9.24 10.92 -5.73
CA ASN A 90 -8.14 11.87 -5.90
C ASN A 90 -6.88 11.50 -5.09
N VAL A 91 -6.79 10.26 -4.63
CA VAL A 91 -5.69 9.78 -3.76
C VAL A 91 -4.83 8.69 -4.41
N SER A 92 -5.09 8.38 -5.67
CA SER A 92 -4.43 7.30 -6.40
C SER A 92 -3.66 7.84 -7.59
N LEU A 93 -2.62 7.12 -8.01
CA LEU A 93 -1.98 7.38 -9.29
C LEU A 93 -2.99 7.16 -10.42
N THR A 94 -2.94 8.05 -11.40
CA THR A 94 -3.68 7.92 -12.65
C THR A 94 -2.99 6.94 -13.61
N ALA A 95 -3.70 6.47 -14.62
CA ALA A 95 -3.12 5.63 -15.67
C ALA A 95 -1.93 6.31 -16.37
N GLU A 96 -1.99 7.62 -16.56
CA GLU A 96 -0.91 8.43 -17.15
C GLU A 96 0.33 8.48 -16.24
N GLU A 97 0.14 8.75 -14.95
CA GLU A 97 1.23 8.74 -13.96
C GLU A 97 1.88 7.35 -13.84
N ILE A 98 1.10 6.27 -13.91
CA ILE A 98 1.59 4.89 -13.90
C ILE A 98 2.42 4.62 -15.17
N ALA A 99 1.92 4.97 -16.33
CA ALA A 99 2.62 4.80 -17.60
C ALA A 99 3.94 5.58 -17.64
N ALA A 100 3.95 6.83 -17.14
CA ALA A 100 5.13 7.67 -17.07
C ALA A 100 6.23 7.12 -16.13
N ASN A 101 5.85 6.30 -15.14
CA ASN A 101 6.76 5.71 -14.16
C ASN A 101 6.85 4.17 -14.25
N ARG A 102 6.46 3.60 -15.41
CA ARG A 102 6.34 2.15 -15.59
C ARG A 102 7.59 1.37 -15.15
N ASP A 103 8.78 1.87 -15.50
CA ASP A 103 10.06 1.20 -15.23
C ASP A 103 10.48 1.22 -13.75
N ARG A 104 9.75 1.98 -12.93
CA ARG A 104 9.97 2.13 -11.48
C ARG A 104 8.89 1.46 -10.64
N ILE A 105 7.84 0.91 -11.29
CA ILE A 105 6.69 0.26 -10.65
C ILE A 105 6.74 -1.24 -10.94
N HIS A 106 6.56 -2.07 -9.91
CA HIS A 106 6.68 -3.53 -10.02
C HIS A 106 5.33 -4.25 -10.04
N ALA A 107 4.25 -3.62 -9.57
CA ALA A 107 2.90 -4.18 -9.67
C ALA A 107 1.81 -3.11 -9.48
N VAL A 108 0.61 -3.38 -10.05
CA VAL A 108 -0.57 -2.52 -9.93
C VAL A 108 -1.74 -3.34 -9.40
N GLU A 109 -2.49 -2.77 -8.45
CA GLU A 109 -3.64 -3.44 -7.86
C GLU A 109 -4.82 -3.51 -8.85
N THR A 110 -5.31 -4.73 -9.11
CA THR A 110 -6.43 -4.98 -10.03
C THR A 110 -7.76 -5.20 -9.32
N HIS A 111 -7.70 -5.54 -8.05
CA HIS A 111 -8.88 -5.82 -7.25
C HIS A 111 -8.68 -5.32 -5.82
N ASN A 112 -9.37 -4.25 -5.50
CA ASN A 112 -9.46 -3.70 -4.15
C ASN A 112 -10.82 -4.03 -3.55
N PHE A 113 -10.83 -4.52 -2.31
CA PHE A 113 -12.06 -4.96 -1.64
C PHE A 113 -13.07 -3.83 -1.39
N LYS A 114 -12.60 -2.61 -1.19
CA LYS A 114 -13.44 -1.42 -0.98
C LYS A 114 -13.92 -0.75 -2.25
N ALA A 115 -13.27 -1.04 -3.38
CA ALA A 115 -13.58 -0.41 -4.65
C ALA A 115 -14.89 -0.93 -5.25
N LEU A 116 -15.63 -0.05 -5.88
CA LEU A 116 -16.82 -0.43 -6.65
C LEU A 116 -16.43 -1.30 -7.86
N PRO A 117 -17.32 -2.18 -8.35
CA PRO A 117 -17.01 -3.05 -9.49
C PRO A 117 -16.51 -2.31 -10.74
N ARG A 118 -16.97 -1.08 -10.99
CA ARG A 118 -16.49 -0.25 -12.10
C ARG A 118 -15.04 0.20 -11.90
N GLN A 119 -14.62 0.48 -10.66
CA GLN A 119 -13.27 0.90 -10.33
C GLN A 119 -12.30 -0.27 -10.48
N ASN A 120 -12.66 -1.46 -9.99
CA ASN A 120 -11.88 -2.67 -10.21
C ASN A 120 -11.78 -3.05 -11.70
N ARG A 121 -12.80 -2.76 -12.53
CA ARG A 121 -12.70 -2.93 -13.99
C ARG A 121 -11.69 -1.96 -14.59
N ARG A 122 -11.72 -0.70 -14.17
CA ARG A 122 -10.78 0.33 -14.64
C ARG A 122 -9.34 0.01 -14.22
N ALA A 123 -9.13 -0.42 -12.97
CA ALA A 123 -7.83 -0.89 -12.50
C ALA A 123 -7.25 -2.03 -13.35
N ARG A 124 -8.10 -2.98 -13.79
CA ARG A 124 -7.68 -4.03 -14.71
C ARG A 124 -7.29 -3.51 -16.09
N SER A 125 -8.00 -2.50 -16.62
CA SER A 125 -7.58 -1.86 -17.88
C SER A 125 -6.20 -1.22 -17.74
N VAL A 126 -5.95 -0.50 -16.64
CA VAL A 126 -4.64 0.12 -16.38
C VAL A 126 -3.51 -0.92 -16.39
N VAL A 127 -3.72 -2.09 -15.78
CA VAL A 127 -2.74 -3.19 -15.78
C VAL A 127 -2.48 -3.70 -17.21
N VAL A 128 -3.53 -3.91 -17.99
CA VAL A 128 -3.40 -4.38 -19.39
C VAL A 128 -2.67 -3.34 -20.23
N ASP A 129 -3.02 -2.06 -20.09
CA ASP A 129 -2.46 -0.97 -20.91
C ASP A 129 -1.00 -0.66 -20.53
N SER A 130 -0.61 -0.85 -19.25
CA SER A 130 0.75 -0.62 -18.75
C SER A 130 1.68 -1.83 -18.91
N ASP A 131 1.13 -3.02 -19.15
CA ASP A 131 1.86 -4.30 -19.15
C ASP A 131 2.64 -4.53 -17.84
N LEU A 132 2.05 -4.11 -16.71
CA LEU A 132 2.60 -4.31 -15.37
C LEU A 132 1.97 -5.53 -14.71
N PRO A 133 2.70 -6.27 -13.87
CA PRO A 133 2.14 -7.38 -13.11
C PRO A 133 1.01 -6.94 -12.18
N ALA A 134 -0.04 -7.78 -12.09
CA ALA A 134 -1.18 -7.53 -11.22
C ALA A 134 -0.92 -7.96 -9.77
N PHE A 135 -1.54 -7.28 -8.82
CA PHE A 135 -1.77 -7.82 -7.47
C PHE A 135 -3.17 -7.49 -6.98
N GLY A 136 -3.59 -8.10 -5.90
CA GLY A 136 -4.83 -7.78 -5.21
C GLY A 136 -4.65 -7.90 -3.71
N SER A 137 -5.30 -7.02 -2.96
CA SER A 137 -5.24 -7.02 -1.51
C SER A 137 -6.62 -6.79 -0.89
N SER A 138 -6.78 -7.24 0.35
CA SER A 138 -7.98 -6.94 1.12
C SER A 138 -8.08 -5.47 1.48
N TYR A 139 -6.96 -4.76 1.51
CA TYR A 139 -6.87 -3.37 1.97
C TYR A 139 -7.64 -3.16 3.29
N ALA A 140 -7.50 -4.14 4.18
CA ALA A 140 -8.36 -4.29 5.34
C ALA A 140 -7.97 -3.32 6.46
N HIS A 141 -8.93 -2.52 6.91
CA HIS A 141 -8.85 -1.72 8.14
C HIS A 141 -9.58 -2.42 9.28
N LEU A 142 -10.51 -3.30 8.94
CA LEU A 142 -11.24 -4.12 9.89
C LEU A 142 -10.71 -5.56 9.89
N ARG A 143 -10.55 -6.14 11.08
CA ARG A 143 -10.07 -7.53 11.25
C ARG A 143 -10.87 -8.55 10.44
N GLY A 144 -12.18 -8.34 10.30
CA GLY A 144 -13.08 -9.25 9.57
C GLY A 144 -12.85 -9.30 8.06
N SER A 145 -12.15 -8.32 7.51
CA SER A 145 -11.92 -8.17 6.06
C SER A 145 -10.57 -8.72 5.59
N VAL A 146 -9.67 -9.07 6.50
CA VAL A 146 -8.38 -9.67 6.15
C VAL A 146 -8.62 -11.00 5.40
N GLY A 147 -8.02 -11.16 4.21
CA GLY A 147 -8.18 -12.33 3.35
C GLY A 147 -9.49 -12.38 2.54
N GLU A 148 -10.16 -11.24 2.35
CA GLU A 148 -11.26 -11.15 1.38
C GLU A 148 -10.76 -11.06 -0.07
N VAL A 149 -9.56 -10.52 -0.28
CA VAL A 149 -8.80 -10.52 -1.54
C VAL A 149 -7.37 -10.90 -1.21
N TRP A 150 -6.73 -11.69 -2.07
CA TRP A 150 -5.33 -12.09 -1.90
C TRP A 150 -4.65 -12.37 -3.24
N THR A 151 -3.33 -12.37 -3.22
CA THR A 151 -2.48 -12.76 -4.34
C THR A 151 -1.77 -14.07 -4.01
N THR A 152 -1.76 -15.03 -4.93
CA THR A 152 -1.00 -16.28 -4.82
C THR A 152 0.16 -16.24 -5.79
N PHE A 153 1.36 -16.52 -5.31
CA PHE A 153 2.58 -16.63 -6.13
C PHE A 153 2.85 -18.09 -6.48
N ASP A 154 3.42 -18.34 -7.65
CA ASP A 154 3.84 -19.69 -8.08
C ASP A 154 5.20 -20.08 -7.45
N ARG A 155 5.67 -19.36 -6.46
CA ARG A 155 6.86 -19.63 -5.64
C ARG A 155 6.53 -19.42 -4.16
N ARG A 156 7.28 -20.11 -3.30
CA ARG A 156 7.13 -19.96 -1.86
C ARG A 156 7.75 -18.64 -1.40
N ILE A 157 7.07 -17.95 -0.49
CA ILE A 157 7.52 -16.72 0.16
C ILE A 157 7.71 -17.03 1.64
N GLU A 158 8.96 -17.05 2.10
CA GLU A 158 9.33 -17.39 3.49
C GLU A 158 9.94 -16.20 4.23
N SER A 159 10.30 -15.13 3.49
CA SER A 159 10.92 -13.93 4.03
C SER A 159 10.43 -12.66 3.35
N GLU A 160 10.73 -11.50 3.94
CA GLU A 160 10.51 -10.19 3.32
C GLU A 160 11.27 -10.09 1.98
N SER A 161 12.53 -10.57 1.93
CA SER A 161 13.33 -10.55 0.70
C SER A 161 12.72 -11.41 -0.40
N ASP A 162 12.20 -12.61 -0.08
CA ASP A 162 11.53 -13.44 -1.09
C ASP A 162 10.33 -12.74 -1.72
N LEU A 163 9.56 -11.98 -0.90
CA LEU A 163 8.43 -11.20 -1.41
C LEU A 163 8.90 -10.03 -2.28
N VAL A 164 9.93 -9.31 -1.86
CA VAL A 164 10.53 -8.21 -2.62
C VAL A 164 11.02 -8.72 -3.98
N ASP A 165 11.80 -9.79 -4.00
CA ASP A 165 12.33 -10.40 -5.22
C ASP A 165 11.18 -10.91 -6.13
N ALA A 166 10.18 -11.59 -5.55
CA ALA A 166 9.02 -12.05 -6.31
C ALA A 166 8.25 -10.90 -6.97
N LEU A 167 8.16 -9.77 -6.31
CA LEU A 167 7.48 -8.58 -6.84
C LEU A 167 8.32 -7.89 -7.92
N ARG A 168 9.62 -7.68 -7.67
CA ARG A 168 10.55 -7.01 -8.59
C ARG A 168 10.79 -7.80 -9.87
N ASP A 169 10.94 -9.12 -9.75
CA ASP A 169 11.15 -10.04 -10.88
C ASP A 169 9.87 -10.26 -11.72
N GLY A 170 8.73 -9.71 -11.28
CA GLY A 170 7.46 -9.98 -11.95
C GLY A 170 7.01 -11.43 -11.85
N ALA A 171 7.39 -12.16 -10.78
CA ALA A 171 7.09 -13.58 -10.60
C ALA A 171 5.61 -13.90 -10.91
N PRO A 172 5.33 -15.03 -11.58
CA PRO A 172 3.97 -15.46 -11.92
C PRO A 172 3.07 -15.49 -10.68
N ARG A 173 1.89 -14.88 -10.79
CA ARG A 173 0.97 -14.75 -9.67
C ARG A 173 -0.48 -14.65 -10.15
N ARG A 174 -1.41 -14.94 -9.25
CA ARG A 174 -2.84 -14.85 -9.51
C ARG A 174 -3.56 -14.12 -8.40
N VAL A 175 -4.52 -13.29 -8.77
CA VAL A 175 -5.37 -12.55 -7.83
C VAL A 175 -6.68 -13.30 -7.61
N TYR A 176 -7.04 -13.50 -6.36
CA TYR A 176 -8.28 -14.16 -5.94
C TYR A 176 -9.08 -13.26 -5.01
N HIS A 177 -10.39 -13.46 -4.99
CA HIS A 177 -11.29 -12.80 -4.04
C HIS A 177 -12.41 -13.74 -3.61
N ARG A 178 -12.92 -13.52 -2.43
CA ARG A 178 -14.13 -14.19 -1.94
C ARG A 178 -15.36 -13.59 -2.61
N GLY A 179 -16.50 -14.22 -2.42
CA GLY A 179 -17.80 -13.77 -2.95
C GLY A 179 -18.93 -14.03 -1.97
N GLY A 180 -20.17 -13.73 -2.42
CA GLY A 180 -21.39 -13.98 -1.65
C GLY A 180 -21.81 -12.83 -0.72
N ALA A 181 -22.86 -13.07 0.08
CA ALA A 181 -23.47 -12.04 0.93
C ALA A 181 -22.51 -11.53 2.02
N ALA A 182 -21.80 -12.43 2.70
CA ALA A 182 -20.85 -12.06 3.75
C ALA A 182 -19.70 -11.18 3.23
N HIS A 183 -19.19 -11.47 2.03
CA HIS A 183 -18.20 -10.63 1.36
C HIS A 183 -18.74 -9.21 1.13
N ARG A 184 -19.95 -9.09 0.59
CA ARG A 184 -20.59 -7.79 0.35
C ARG A 184 -20.84 -7.01 1.64
N THR A 185 -21.30 -7.67 2.70
CA THR A 185 -21.53 -7.03 4.00
C THR A 185 -20.23 -6.49 4.60
N ARG A 186 -19.12 -7.24 4.52
CA ARG A 186 -17.81 -6.77 4.97
C ARG A 186 -17.31 -5.60 4.13
N GLY A 187 -17.53 -5.62 2.81
CA GLY A 187 -17.20 -4.51 1.92
C GLY A 187 -17.93 -3.22 2.29
N LEU A 188 -19.22 -3.31 2.61
CA LEU A 188 -20.00 -2.17 3.09
C LEU A 188 -19.48 -1.64 4.43
N ALA A 189 -19.11 -2.53 5.36
CA ALA A 189 -18.54 -2.14 6.65
C ALA A 189 -17.19 -1.44 6.49
N GLU A 190 -16.31 -1.94 5.61
CA GLU A 190 -15.05 -1.29 5.27
C GLU A 190 -15.26 0.10 4.63
N PHE A 191 -16.20 0.22 3.73
CA PHE A 191 -16.52 1.50 3.09
C PHE A 191 -17.05 2.52 4.09
N ALA A 192 -17.93 2.10 5.01
CA ALA A 192 -18.42 2.95 6.10
C ALA A 192 -17.27 3.37 7.05
N HIS A 193 -16.36 2.44 7.37
CA HIS A 193 -15.18 2.72 8.19
C HIS A 193 -14.23 3.72 7.51
N LEU A 194 -14.04 3.61 6.20
CA LEU A 194 -13.28 4.59 5.42
C LEU A 194 -13.89 5.99 5.52
N GLY A 195 -15.21 6.11 5.50
CA GLY A 195 -15.91 7.38 5.75
C GLY A 195 -15.61 7.97 7.13
N TYR A 196 -15.61 7.12 8.16
CA TYR A 196 -15.22 7.52 9.52
C TYR A 196 -13.77 7.98 9.62
N GLU A 197 -12.82 7.24 9.05
CA GLU A 197 -11.40 7.60 9.04
C GLU A 197 -11.13 8.89 8.29
N ASN A 198 -11.76 9.08 7.14
CA ASN A 198 -11.59 10.30 6.35
C ASN A 198 -12.25 11.54 6.95
N SER A 199 -13.21 11.39 7.85
CA SER A 199 -13.90 12.50 8.51
C SER A 199 -13.29 12.82 9.86
N TRP A 200 -13.42 11.92 10.82
CA TRP A 200 -13.08 12.18 12.23
C TRP A 200 -11.57 12.12 12.50
N LYS A 201 -10.88 11.10 12.02
CA LYS A 201 -9.42 11.00 12.20
C LYS A 201 -8.66 12.13 11.48
N LYS A 202 -9.23 12.67 10.42
CA LYS A 202 -8.64 13.81 9.72
C LYS A 202 -8.74 15.10 10.55
N ILE A 203 -9.85 15.30 11.25
CA ILE A 203 -10.03 16.41 12.19
C ILE A 203 -9.04 16.27 13.34
N ASP A 204 -8.93 15.09 13.92
CA ASP A 204 -8.00 14.80 15.02
C ASP A 204 -6.55 15.13 14.63
N ARG A 205 -6.10 14.66 13.48
CA ARG A 205 -4.73 14.90 12.98
C ARG A 205 -4.45 16.37 12.67
N LEU A 206 -5.36 17.04 11.97
CA LEU A 206 -5.13 18.40 11.53
C LEU A 206 -5.18 19.43 12.66
N PHE A 207 -5.95 19.17 13.73
CA PHE A 207 -6.24 20.17 14.74
C PHE A 207 -5.84 19.77 16.16
N LEU A 208 -5.63 18.48 16.45
CA LEU A 208 -5.43 18.00 17.83
C LEU A 208 -4.09 17.29 18.06
N SER A 209 -3.53 16.65 17.06
CA SER A 209 -2.37 15.74 17.23
C SER A 209 -1.00 16.35 16.87
N GLY A 210 -0.95 17.59 16.38
CA GLY A 210 0.30 18.26 15.97
C GLY A 210 0.87 17.74 14.65
N THR A 211 2.20 17.88 14.47
CA THR A 211 2.89 17.46 13.24
C THR A 211 2.88 15.94 13.11
N GLU A 212 2.48 15.44 11.93
CA GLU A 212 2.48 14.00 11.65
C GLU A 212 3.89 13.37 11.84
N PRO A 213 3.99 12.19 12.47
CA PRO A 213 5.29 11.53 12.70
C PRO A 213 6.05 11.21 11.40
N THR A 214 5.36 11.21 10.28
CA THR A 214 5.90 10.94 8.94
C THR A 214 6.01 12.19 8.07
N HIS A 215 5.86 13.38 8.68
CA HIS A 215 6.09 14.66 8.00
C HIS A 215 7.58 14.82 7.65
N PRO A 216 7.94 15.39 6.47
CA PRO A 216 9.34 15.57 6.07
C PRO A 216 10.18 16.36 7.09
N ASP A 217 9.60 17.39 7.70
CA ASP A 217 10.27 18.25 8.71
C ASP A 217 10.45 17.55 10.07
N HIS A 218 9.97 16.32 10.23
CA HIS A 218 10.16 15.60 11.48
C HIS A 218 11.64 15.29 11.70
N VAL A 219 12.14 15.53 12.92
CA VAL A 219 13.55 15.38 13.29
C VAL A 219 14.18 14.02 12.90
N ALA A 220 13.39 12.97 12.76
CA ALA A 220 13.84 11.64 12.34
C ALA A 220 14.37 11.58 10.91
N TYR A 221 14.07 12.58 10.06
CA TYR A 221 14.52 12.63 8.67
C TYR A 221 15.72 13.56 8.46
N GLY A 222 16.09 14.38 9.47
CA GLY A 222 17.32 15.19 9.47
C GLY A 222 17.48 16.17 8.31
N GLY A 223 16.38 16.57 7.64
CA GLY A 223 16.40 17.43 6.45
C GLY A 223 16.73 16.73 5.13
N GLU A 224 16.88 15.41 5.12
CA GLU A 224 17.26 14.63 3.93
C GLU A 224 16.25 14.80 2.77
N PHE A 225 15.00 15.06 3.08
CA PHE A 225 13.91 15.16 2.10
C PHE A 225 13.46 16.61 1.83
N ASP A 226 14.16 17.63 2.35
CA ASP A 226 13.77 19.04 2.21
C ASP A 226 13.62 19.46 0.73
N ALA A 227 14.55 19.01 -0.12
CA ALA A 227 14.55 19.35 -1.55
C ALA A 227 13.36 18.75 -2.34
N VAL A 228 12.68 17.75 -1.81
CA VAL A 228 11.57 17.05 -2.44
C VAL A 228 10.27 17.15 -1.64
N SER A 229 10.26 17.93 -0.56
CA SER A 229 9.07 18.21 0.25
C SER A 229 8.04 19.01 -0.52
N GLU A 230 6.76 18.62 -0.41
CA GLU A 230 5.62 19.30 -1.04
C GLU A 230 4.62 19.87 -0.02
N TYR A 231 5.01 20.02 1.18
CA TYR A 231 4.14 20.51 2.26
C TYR A 231 4.01 22.03 2.25
#